data_fe3bdbe600b028e1a47c60cbf2025065
#
_entry.id   fe3bdbe600b028e1a47c60cbf2025065
#
_cell.length_a   1.000
_cell.length_b   1.000
_cell.length_c   1.000
_cell.angle_alpha   90.00
_cell.angle_beta   90.00
_cell.angle_gamma   90.00
#
_symmetry.space_group_name_H-M   'P 1'
#
loop_
_entity.id
_entity.type
_entity.pdbx_description
1 polymer ?
#
loop_
_entity_poly.entity_id
_entity_poly.type
_entity_poly.pdbx_seq_one_letter_code
_entity_poly.pdbx_strand_id
1 'polypeptide(L)'
;MNKQFTRYGILFVISAPSGAGKTTLVEALRQTPNFLYSVSCTTRAPRAGEIENEDYQFLSDRDFRARVAAGDFLEHAQVHGDFYGTLRGPLLTNLKNGIDVLIDIDTQGAATIRNSEVPIVQQALADIFIMPPEVEELRRRLMKRGTETAQQIESRLATAMREMELWRDYRYTIVSGSIEEDLEKVRNIMSAETFLSRRLTPN
;
A
#
# COMPACT_ATOMS: atom_id res chain seq x y z
N MET A 1 -30.49 4.62 6.57
CA MET A 1 -29.60 5.26 5.57
C MET A 1 -30.49 5.86 4.50
N ASN A 2 -30.41 7.16 4.28
CA ASN A 2 -31.18 7.82 3.25
C ASN A 2 -30.61 7.40 1.88
N LYS A 3 -31.39 6.69 1.07
CA LYS A 3 -30.97 6.06 -0.20
C LYS A 3 -30.76 7.05 -1.36
N GLN A 4 -30.57 8.33 -1.08
CA GLN A 4 -30.42 9.35 -2.13
C GLN A 4 -29.01 9.41 -2.76
N PHE A 5 -28.01 8.82 -2.11
CA PHE A 5 -26.63 8.84 -2.58
C PHE A 5 -25.96 7.47 -2.38
N THR A 6 -25.20 7.08 -3.39
CA THR A 6 -24.23 5.97 -3.34
C THR A 6 -22.84 6.51 -3.50
N ARG A 7 -21.82 5.70 -3.23
CA ARG A 7 -20.42 5.98 -3.56
C ARG A 7 -19.73 4.73 -4.06
N TYR A 8 -18.71 4.88 -4.83
CA TYR A 8 -17.71 3.84 -5.02
C TYR A 8 -16.92 3.61 -3.73
N GLY A 9 -16.34 2.43 -3.59
CA GLY A 9 -15.36 2.16 -2.54
C GLY A 9 -14.17 3.08 -2.67
N ILE A 10 -13.43 3.26 -1.57
CA ILE A 10 -12.21 4.04 -1.52
C ILE A 10 -11.02 3.08 -1.65
N LEU A 11 -10.05 3.44 -2.48
CA LEU A 11 -8.78 2.74 -2.59
C LEU A 11 -7.76 3.45 -1.71
N PHE A 12 -7.55 2.91 -0.51
CA PHE A 12 -6.49 3.35 0.39
C PHE A 12 -5.17 2.69 -0.02
N VAL A 13 -4.20 3.51 -0.37
CA VAL A 13 -2.83 3.07 -0.69
C VAL A 13 -1.90 3.55 0.40
N ILE A 14 -1.25 2.64 1.11
CA ILE A 14 -0.22 2.99 2.09
C ILE A 14 1.14 2.66 1.51
N SER A 15 2.01 3.66 1.46
CA SER A 15 3.41 3.52 1.06
C SER A 15 4.33 4.15 2.09
N ALA A 16 5.57 3.69 2.10
CA ALA A 16 6.60 4.19 2.98
C ALA A 16 7.98 3.86 2.41
N PRO A 17 9.02 4.59 2.78
CA PRO A 17 10.38 4.19 2.51
C PRO A 17 10.71 2.85 3.16
N SER A 18 11.66 2.14 2.57
CA SER A 18 12.14 0.87 3.12
C SER A 18 12.58 1.04 4.59
N GLY A 19 12.00 0.23 5.49
CA GLY A 19 12.32 0.26 6.92
C GLY A 19 11.49 1.23 7.77
N ALA A 20 10.56 2.00 7.20
CA ALA A 20 9.75 2.99 7.93
C ALA A 20 8.67 2.39 8.86
N GLY A 21 8.47 1.06 8.88
CA GLY A 21 7.49 0.42 9.77
C GLY A 21 6.10 0.19 9.16
N LYS A 22 5.95 0.34 7.83
CA LYS A 22 4.69 0.14 7.10
C LYS A 22 3.99 -1.17 7.46
N THR A 23 4.70 -2.29 7.46
CA THR A 23 4.14 -3.62 7.76
C THR A 23 3.46 -3.66 9.13
N THR A 24 4.13 -3.20 10.18
CA THR A 24 3.55 -3.17 11.54
C THR A 24 2.28 -2.32 11.62
N LEU A 25 2.26 -1.17 10.94
CA LEU A 25 1.09 -0.31 10.88
C LEU A 25 -0.07 -0.99 10.15
N VAL A 26 0.20 -1.63 9.01
CA VAL A 26 -0.83 -2.34 8.22
C VAL A 26 -1.37 -3.55 8.98
N GLU A 27 -0.51 -4.33 9.64
CA GLU A 27 -0.92 -5.44 10.51
C GLU A 27 -1.87 -4.95 11.62
N ALA A 28 -1.53 -3.85 12.27
CA ALA A 28 -2.38 -3.26 13.32
C ALA A 28 -3.71 -2.70 12.76
N LEU A 29 -3.73 -2.13 11.55
CA LEU A 29 -4.96 -1.72 10.87
C LEU A 29 -5.87 -2.92 10.56
N ARG A 30 -5.30 -4.05 10.16
CA ARG A 30 -6.04 -5.30 9.84
C ARG A 30 -6.73 -5.93 11.05
N GLN A 31 -6.36 -5.58 12.29
CA GLN A 31 -7.02 -6.09 13.51
C GLN A 31 -8.45 -5.54 13.70
N THR A 32 -8.75 -4.38 13.15
CA THR A 32 -10.09 -3.75 13.24
C THR A 32 -10.52 -3.24 11.87
N PRO A 33 -10.81 -4.13 10.92
CA PRO A 33 -11.03 -3.74 9.54
C PRO A 33 -12.42 -3.14 9.36
N ASN A 34 -12.47 -1.95 8.79
CA ASN A 34 -13.64 -1.37 8.13
C ASN A 34 -13.41 -1.27 6.61
N PHE A 35 -12.48 -2.05 6.10
CA PHE A 35 -12.05 -2.16 4.71
C PHE A 35 -11.72 -3.62 4.38
N LEU A 36 -11.61 -3.92 3.09
CA LEU A 36 -11.05 -5.18 2.61
C LEU A 36 -9.56 -4.98 2.36
N TYR A 37 -8.71 -5.82 2.96
CA TYR A 37 -7.29 -5.85 2.62
C TYR A 37 -7.08 -6.65 1.34
N SER A 38 -6.46 -6.03 0.33
CA SER A 38 -6.14 -6.70 -0.92
C SER A 38 -4.76 -7.35 -0.85
N VAL A 39 -4.74 -8.66 -0.82
CA VAL A 39 -3.52 -9.46 -0.78
C VAL A 39 -2.78 -9.34 -2.11
N SER A 40 -1.51 -8.92 -2.06
CA SER A 40 -0.65 -8.80 -3.23
C SER A 40 -0.08 -10.14 -3.68
N CYS A 41 0.18 -10.27 -4.99
CA CYS A 41 0.97 -11.36 -5.54
C CYS A 41 2.46 -11.08 -5.39
N THR A 42 3.28 -12.12 -5.19
CA THR A 42 4.75 -12.00 -5.21
C THR A 42 5.43 -13.25 -5.74
N THR A 43 6.62 -13.09 -6.32
CA THR A 43 7.49 -14.22 -6.70
C THR A 43 8.49 -14.58 -5.61
N ARG A 44 8.57 -13.77 -4.55
CA ARG A 44 9.42 -14.07 -3.39
C ARG A 44 8.93 -15.35 -2.70
N ALA A 45 9.86 -16.19 -2.29
CA ALA A 45 9.52 -17.34 -1.45
C ALA A 45 8.90 -16.88 -0.11
N PRO A 46 7.92 -17.64 0.45
CA PRO A 46 7.34 -17.37 1.75
C PRO A 46 8.41 -17.32 2.84
N ARG A 47 8.27 -16.39 3.77
CA ARG A 47 9.06 -16.37 5.02
C ARG A 47 8.42 -17.29 6.05
N ALA A 48 9.17 -17.63 7.10
CA ALA A 48 8.61 -18.40 8.22
C ALA A 48 7.42 -17.66 8.83
N GLY A 49 6.27 -18.33 8.89
CA GLY A 49 5.02 -17.81 9.44
C GLY A 49 4.12 -17.07 8.45
N GLU A 50 4.57 -16.81 7.22
CA GLU A 50 3.67 -16.23 6.19
C GLU A 50 2.72 -17.28 5.63
N ILE A 51 1.46 -16.90 5.42
CA ILE A 51 0.36 -17.76 5.00
C ILE A 51 -0.10 -17.38 3.60
N GLU A 52 -0.22 -18.39 2.72
CA GLU A 52 -0.76 -18.25 1.37
C GLU A 52 -2.16 -17.63 1.38
N ASN A 53 -2.39 -16.64 0.53
CA ASN A 53 -3.64 -15.88 0.40
C ASN A 53 -4.04 -15.03 1.63
N GLU A 54 -3.20 -14.96 2.66
CA GLU A 54 -3.38 -14.04 3.79
C GLU A 54 -2.35 -12.92 3.76
N ASP A 55 -1.06 -13.28 3.63
CA ASP A 55 0.04 -12.32 3.54
C ASP A 55 0.35 -11.98 2.08
N TYR A 56 0.48 -13.00 1.25
CA TYR A 56 0.70 -12.90 -0.21
C TYR A 56 0.04 -14.05 -0.96
N GLN A 57 -0.18 -13.85 -2.26
CA GLN A 57 -0.32 -14.93 -3.23
C GLN A 57 1.08 -15.22 -3.79
N PHE A 58 1.67 -16.35 -3.39
CA PHE A 58 3.02 -16.71 -3.83
C PHE A 58 2.96 -17.37 -5.19
N LEU A 59 3.53 -16.73 -6.20
CA LEU A 59 3.51 -17.17 -7.59
C LEU A 59 4.92 -17.59 -8.04
N SER A 60 4.99 -18.53 -8.98
CA SER A 60 6.23 -18.71 -9.74
C SER A 60 6.51 -17.48 -10.61
N ASP A 61 7.79 -17.25 -10.97
CA ASP A 61 8.17 -16.19 -11.92
C ASP A 61 7.42 -16.34 -13.25
N ARG A 62 7.26 -17.59 -13.73
CA ARG A 62 6.50 -17.91 -14.94
C ARG A 62 5.04 -17.46 -14.84
N ASP A 63 4.36 -17.79 -13.73
CA ASP A 63 2.94 -17.49 -13.56
C ASP A 63 2.72 -15.99 -13.35
N PHE A 64 3.63 -15.33 -12.65
CA PHE A 64 3.58 -13.87 -12.49
C PHE A 64 3.70 -13.17 -13.85
N ARG A 65 4.69 -13.54 -14.67
CA ARG A 65 4.86 -12.96 -16.02
C ARG A 65 3.69 -13.26 -16.95
N ALA A 66 3.09 -14.44 -16.84
CA ALA A 66 1.87 -14.76 -17.60
C ALA A 66 0.73 -13.83 -17.24
N ARG A 67 0.52 -13.51 -15.95
CA ARG A 67 -0.48 -12.56 -15.49
C ARG A 67 -0.15 -11.12 -15.92
N VAL A 68 1.12 -10.71 -15.92
CA VAL A 68 1.53 -9.40 -16.47
C VAL A 68 1.13 -9.32 -17.94
N ALA A 69 1.44 -10.34 -18.74
CA ALA A 69 1.08 -10.37 -20.17
C ALA A 69 -0.42 -10.38 -20.42
N ALA A 70 -1.22 -10.96 -19.51
CA ALA A 70 -2.69 -10.95 -19.56
C ALA A 70 -3.31 -9.60 -19.10
N GLY A 71 -2.53 -8.69 -18.52
CA GLY A 71 -3.03 -7.42 -17.98
C GLY A 71 -3.83 -7.57 -16.68
N ASP A 72 -3.57 -8.65 -15.91
CA ASP A 72 -4.29 -8.98 -14.68
C ASP A 72 -3.93 -8.07 -13.51
N PHE A 73 -2.81 -7.36 -13.57
CA PHE A 73 -2.37 -6.47 -12.51
C PHE A 73 -2.84 -5.02 -12.74
N LEU A 74 -3.25 -4.37 -11.69
CA LEU A 74 -3.47 -2.93 -11.65
C LEU A 74 -2.15 -2.16 -11.61
N GLU A 75 -1.22 -2.67 -10.81
CA GLU A 75 0.17 -2.25 -10.73
C GLU A 75 1.05 -3.48 -10.49
N HIS A 76 2.29 -3.40 -10.88
CA HIS A 76 3.35 -4.34 -10.48
C HIS A 76 4.71 -3.66 -10.50
N ALA A 77 5.62 -4.13 -9.64
CA ALA A 77 6.97 -3.62 -9.54
C ALA A 77 7.97 -4.74 -9.22
N GLN A 78 9.23 -4.51 -9.55
CA GLN A 78 10.33 -5.37 -9.10
C GLN A 78 11.03 -4.70 -7.92
N VAL A 79 11.04 -5.36 -6.77
CA VAL A 79 11.63 -4.85 -5.53
C VAL A 79 12.64 -5.87 -5.00
N HIS A 80 13.91 -5.48 -4.92
CA HIS A 80 15.01 -6.33 -4.46
C HIS A 80 15.17 -7.68 -5.20
N GLY A 81 14.79 -7.72 -6.49
CA GLY A 81 14.92 -8.92 -7.33
C GLY A 81 13.63 -9.71 -7.49
N ASP A 82 12.67 -9.57 -6.57
CA ASP A 82 11.36 -10.22 -6.64
C ASP A 82 10.30 -9.32 -7.25
N PHE A 83 9.28 -9.91 -7.87
CA PHE A 83 8.12 -9.19 -8.37
C PHE A 83 7.01 -9.14 -7.32
N TYR A 84 6.29 -8.01 -7.33
CA TYR A 84 5.10 -7.76 -6.52
C TYR A 84 4.03 -7.14 -7.41
N GLY A 85 2.74 -7.43 -7.14
CA GLY A 85 1.67 -6.83 -7.93
C GLY A 85 0.30 -7.00 -7.32
N THR A 86 -0.58 -6.05 -7.59
CA THR A 86 -1.97 -5.99 -7.10
C THR A 86 -2.93 -6.43 -8.20
N LEU A 87 -3.76 -7.44 -7.94
CA LEU A 87 -4.73 -7.93 -8.92
C LEU A 87 -5.81 -6.89 -9.22
N ARG A 88 -5.98 -6.60 -10.51
CA ARG A 88 -6.91 -5.60 -11.03
C ARG A 88 -8.38 -6.00 -10.87
N GLY A 89 -8.73 -7.21 -11.26
CA GLY A 89 -10.12 -7.67 -11.33
C GLY A 89 -10.85 -7.59 -9.98
N PRO A 90 -10.38 -8.30 -8.93
CA PRO A 90 -10.98 -8.28 -7.61
C PRO A 90 -11.05 -6.86 -7.02
N LEU A 91 -9.99 -6.06 -7.15
CA LEU A 91 -9.93 -4.70 -6.63
C LEU A 91 -11.02 -3.82 -7.27
N LEU A 92 -11.11 -3.78 -8.60
CA LEU A 92 -12.10 -2.97 -9.31
C LEU A 92 -13.53 -3.41 -9.00
N THR A 93 -13.76 -4.71 -8.82
CA THR A 93 -15.07 -5.25 -8.43
C THR A 93 -15.49 -4.74 -7.07
N ASN A 94 -14.59 -4.78 -6.08
CA ASN A 94 -14.87 -4.28 -4.74
C ASN A 94 -15.17 -2.77 -4.74
N LEU A 95 -14.36 -1.98 -5.44
CA LEU A 95 -14.59 -0.53 -5.54
C LEU A 95 -15.96 -0.20 -6.16
N LYS A 96 -16.35 -0.91 -7.23
CA LYS A 96 -17.68 -0.73 -7.87
C LYS A 96 -18.82 -1.05 -6.92
N ASN A 97 -18.63 -2.02 -6.03
CA ASN A 97 -19.61 -2.43 -5.03
C ASN A 97 -19.63 -1.53 -3.78
N GLY A 98 -18.90 -0.42 -3.77
CA GLY A 98 -18.84 0.50 -2.63
C GLY A 98 -17.99 -0.01 -1.46
N ILE A 99 -17.20 -1.06 -1.66
CA ILE A 99 -16.33 -1.66 -0.64
C ILE A 99 -14.98 -0.92 -0.64
N ASP A 100 -14.60 -0.40 0.51
CA ASP A 100 -13.31 0.24 0.71
C ASP A 100 -12.20 -0.83 0.73
N VAL A 101 -11.12 -0.56 0.00
CA VAL A 101 -9.99 -1.49 -0.15
C VAL A 101 -8.71 -0.82 0.33
N LEU A 102 -7.93 -1.53 1.14
CA LEU A 102 -6.59 -1.16 1.54
C LEU A 102 -5.56 -2.01 0.80
N ILE A 103 -4.55 -1.35 0.23
CA ILE A 103 -3.33 -1.99 -0.29
C ILE A 103 -2.11 -1.35 0.34
N ASP A 104 -1.06 -2.14 0.55
CA ASP A 104 0.24 -1.64 0.99
C ASP A 104 1.31 -2.02 -0.05
N ILE A 105 1.79 -1.02 -0.74
CA ILE A 105 2.71 -1.17 -1.87
C ILE A 105 3.93 -0.26 -1.71
N ASP A 106 4.92 -0.45 -2.54
CA ASP A 106 6.08 0.44 -2.59
C ASP A 106 5.76 1.76 -3.34
N THR A 107 6.71 2.66 -3.37
CA THR A 107 6.53 3.98 -3.99
C THR A 107 6.37 3.91 -5.50
N GLN A 108 6.93 2.89 -6.17
CA GLN A 108 6.79 2.70 -7.62
C GLN A 108 5.38 2.24 -7.96
N GLY A 109 4.85 1.25 -7.21
CA GLY A 109 3.46 0.80 -7.34
C GLY A 109 2.47 1.93 -7.08
N ALA A 110 2.70 2.74 -6.04
CA ALA A 110 1.86 3.91 -5.75
C ALA A 110 1.88 4.94 -6.88
N ALA A 111 3.03 5.21 -7.49
CA ALA A 111 3.12 6.09 -8.65
C ALA A 111 2.34 5.52 -9.85
N THR A 112 2.41 4.21 -10.09
CA THR A 112 1.63 3.53 -11.13
C THR A 112 0.13 3.69 -10.89
N ILE A 113 -0.34 3.52 -9.66
CA ILE A 113 -1.76 3.71 -9.28
C ILE A 113 -2.19 5.17 -9.50
N ARG A 114 -1.40 6.17 -9.08
CA ARG A 114 -1.70 7.60 -9.30
C ARG A 114 -1.83 7.96 -10.77
N ASN A 115 -1.02 7.36 -11.62
CA ASN A 115 -1.01 7.58 -13.07
C ASN A 115 -1.96 6.63 -13.82
N SER A 116 -2.77 5.84 -13.12
CA SER A 116 -3.71 4.91 -13.75
C SER A 116 -4.76 5.68 -14.58
N GLU A 117 -4.99 5.25 -15.82
CA GLU A 117 -6.05 5.79 -16.69
C GLU A 117 -7.44 5.21 -16.40
N VAL A 118 -7.54 4.32 -15.40
CA VAL A 118 -8.82 3.69 -15.01
C VAL A 118 -9.66 4.68 -14.21
N PRO A 119 -10.81 5.17 -14.71
CA PRO A 119 -11.55 6.28 -14.09
C PRO A 119 -11.97 6.01 -12.63
N ILE A 120 -12.41 4.79 -12.31
CA ILE A 120 -12.80 4.45 -10.94
C ILE A 120 -11.60 4.46 -9.96
N VAL A 121 -10.40 4.11 -10.43
CA VAL A 121 -9.18 4.17 -9.61
C VAL A 121 -8.86 5.62 -9.28
N GLN A 122 -8.91 6.50 -10.27
CA GLN A 122 -8.69 7.94 -10.09
C GLN A 122 -9.67 8.56 -9.09
N GLN A 123 -10.94 8.19 -9.16
CA GLN A 123 -11.97 8.67 -8.22
C GLN A 123 -11.84 8.08 -6.83
N ALA A 124 -11.44 6.82 -6.74
CA ALA A 124 -11.36 6.07 -5.48
C ALA A 124 -10.09 6.37 -4.68
N LEU A 125 -9.00 6.79 -5.31
CA LEU A 125 -7.68 6.87 -4.70
C LEU A 125 -7.63 7.82 -3.50
N ALA A 126 -7.04 7.32 -2.42
CA ALA A 126 -6.59 8.05 -1.24
C ALA A 126 -5.24 7.46 -0.79
N ASP A 127 -4.15 8.03 -1.27
CA ASP A 127 -2.81 7.54 -0.99
C ASP A 127 -2.17 8.27 0.18
N ILE A 128 -1.51 7.49 1.02
CA ILE A 128 -0.93 7.90 2.30
C ILE A 128 0.54 7.49 2.31
N PHE A 129 1.41 8.45 2.52
CA PHE A 129 2.83 8.22 2.70
C PHE A 129 3.20 8.24 4.19
N ILE A 130 3.86 7.18 4.67
CA ILE A 130 4.37 7.14 6.04
C ILE A 130 5.82 7.58 6.00
N MET A 131 6.06 8.80 6.47
CA MET A 131 7.37 9.44 6.52
C MET A 131 8.06 9.10 7.84
N PRO A 132 9.26 8.52 7.85
CA PRO A 132 10.03 8.40 9.09
C PRO A 132 10.40 9.80 9.60
N PRO A 133 10.48 9.99 10.94
CA PRO A 133 10.80 11.31 11.50
C PRO A 133 12.21 11.76 11.12
N GLU A 134 13.16 10.81 11.03
CA GLU A 134 14.57 11.07 10.71
C GLU A 134 15.18 9.87 9.99
N VAL A 135 16.19 10.12 9.15
CA VAL A 135 16.94 9.05 8.45
C VAL A 135 17.68 8.15 9.44
N GLU A 136 18.15 8.70 10.56
CA GLU A 136 18.83 7.94 11.60
C GLU A 136 17.92 6.91 12.27
N GLU A 137 16.62 7.16 12.35
CA GLU A 137 15.65 6.18 12.83
C GLU A 137 15.55 4.99 11.86
N LEU A 138 15.56 5.22 10.55
CA LEU A 138 15.63 4.14 9.56
C LEU A 138 16.91 3.31 9.73
N ARG A 139 18.04 3.97 9.90
CA ARG A 139 19.34 3.29 10.15
C ARG A 139 19.24 2.38 11.35
N ARG A 140 18.75 2.88 12.48
CA ARG A 140 18.57 2.09 13.71
C ARG A 140 17.68 0.86 13.50
N ARG A 141 16.55 1.04 12.79
CA ARG A 141 15.60 -0.05 12.50
C ARG A 141 16.21 -1.12 11.59
N LEU A 142 16.95 -0.73 10.55
CA LEU A 142 17.65 -1.67 9.66
C LEU A 142 18.73 -2.45 10.40
N MET A 143 19.54 -1.77 11.22
CA MET A 143 20.58 -2.42 12.03
C MET A 143 19.98 -3.41 13.06
N LYS A 144 18.87 -3.07 13.70
CA LYS A 144 18.21 -3.93 14.70
C LYS A 144 17.69 -5.24 14.11
N ARG A 145 17.36 -5.29 12.81
CA ARG A 145 16.92 -6.53 12.14
C ARG A 145 18.04 -7.58 12.05
N GLY A 146 19.30 -7.16 12.05
CA GLY A 146 20.45 -8.06 12.15
C GLY A 146 20.67 -9.02 10.97
N THR A 147 19.91 -8.88 9.90
CA THR A 147 19.92 -9.78 8.73
C THR A 147 20.74 -9.23 7.56
N GLU A 148 21.30 -8.02 7.69
CA GLU A 148 21.91 -7.28 6.59
C GLU A 148 23.35 -6.89 6.90
N THR A 149 24.20 -6.90 5.86
CA THR A 149 25.55 -6.37 5.96
C THR A 149 25.55 -4.83 6.00
N ALA A 150 26.61 -4.21 6.48
CA ALA A 150 26.75 -2.75 6.51
C ALA A 150 26.54 -2.14 5.11
N GLN A 151 27.07 -2.76 4.06
CA GLN A 151 26.93 -2.29 2.67
C GLN A 151 25.46 -2.36 2.20
N GLN A 152 24.72 -3.39 2.57
CA GLN A 152 23.28 -3.51 2.27
C GLN A 152 22.48 -2.44 2.99
N ILE A 153 22.81 -2.14 4.27
CA ILE A 153 22.16 -1.07 5.03
C ILE A 153 22.37 0.29 4.34
N GLU A 154 23.61 0.63 3.96
CA GLU A 154 23.89 1.91 3.26
C GLU A 154 23.13 1.99 1.92
N SER A 155 23.10 0.92 1.13
CA SER A 155 22.33 0.89 -0.12
C SER A 155 20.84 1.10 0.11
N ARG A 156 20.27 0.48 1.15
CA ARG A 156 18.85 0.65 1.52
C ARG A 156 18.54 2.05 2.03
N LEU A 157 19.44 2.64 2.82
CA LEU A 157 19.30 4.03 3.27
C LEU A 157 19.33 5.01 2.10
N ALA A 158 20.26 4.84 1.16
CA ALA A 158 20.32 5.66 -0.04
C ALA A 158 19.05 5.55 -0.90
N THR A 159 18.42 4.37 -0.94
CA THR A 159 17.12 4.17 -1.60
C THR A 159 16.01 4.86 -0.82
N ALA A 160 15.95 4.64 0.50
CA ALA A 160 14.93 5.25 1.36
C ALA A 160 14.96 6.78 1.33
N MET A 161 16.14 7.39 1.28
CA MET A 161 16.27 8.85 1.15
C MET A 161 15.65 9.36 -0.17
N ARG A 162 15.86 8.66 -1.28
CA ARG A 162 15.21 9.00 -2.57
C ARG A 162 13.70 8.80 -2.50
N GLU A 163 13.25 7.74 -1.86
CA GLU A 163 11.81 7.47 -1.66
C GLU A 163 11.16 8.53 -0.78
N MET A 164 11.89 9.05 0.22
CA MET A 164 11.39 10.14 1.08
C MET A 164 11.09 11.41 0.30
N GLU A 165 11.82 11.73 -0.76
CA GLU A 165 11.55 12.93 -1.59
C GLU A 165 10.18 12.88 -2.29
N LEU A 166 9.59 11.69 -2.45
CA LEU A 166 8.32 11.48 -3.16
C LEU A 166 7.08 11.83 -2.31
N TRP A 167 7.24 12.23 -1.07
CA TRP A 167 6.12 12.50 -0.16
C TRP A 167 5.13 13.55 -0.70
N ARG A 168 5.62 14.52 -1.50
CA ARG A 168 4.79 15.59 -2.09
C ARG A 168 3.81 15.10 -3.14
N ASP A 169 4.04 13.92 -3.70
CA ASP A 169 3.16 13.33 -4.72
C ASP A 169 1.92 12.67 -4.09
N TYR A 170 1.96 12.41 -2.78
CA TYR A 170 0.87 11.76 -2.06
C TYR A 170 -0.15 12.76 -1.56
N ARG A 171 -1.39 12.32 -1.50
CA ARG A 171 -2.50 13.11 -0.96
C ARG A 171 -2.34 13.40 0.52
N TYR A 172 -1.81 12.42 1.26
CA TYR A 172 -1.55 12.51 2.69
C TYR A 172 -0.14 12.06 3.02
N THR A 173 0.48 12.78 3.96
CA THR A 173 1.77 12.37 4.54
C THR A 173 1.64 12.37 6.06
N ILE A 174 1.98 11.23 6.66
CA ILE A 174 2.03 11.06 8.10
C ILE A 174 3.50 11.00 8.51
N VAL A 175 3.97 11.96 9.28
CA VAL A 175 5.25 11.82 9.97
C VAL A 175 5.05 10.83 11.11
N SER A 176 5.75 9.68 11.02
CA SER A 176 5.60 8.54 11.91
C SER A 176 6.04 8.88 13.32
N GLY A 177 5.21 8.51 14.28
CA GLY A 177 5.46 8.58 15.72
C GLY A 177 5.38 7.20 16.36
N SER A 178 4.60 7.06 17.44
CA SER A 178 4.23 5.76 17.97
C SER A 178 3.24 5.05 17.04
N ILE A 179 3.12 3.73 17.19
CA ILE A 179 2.18 2.95 16.37
C ILE A 179 0.73 3.37 16.63
N GLU A 180 0.40 3.72 17.86
CA GLU A 180 -0.92 4.17 18.28
C GLU A 180 -1.28 5.50 17.63
N GLU A 181 -0.36 6.47 17.62
CA GLU A 181 -0.53 7.75 16.96
C GLU A 181 -0.68 7.60 15.45
N ASP A 182 0.11 6.75 14.82
CA ASP A 182 0.05 6.52 13.38
C ASP A 182 -1.27 5.83 12.98
N LEU A 183 -1.73 4.86 13.79
CA LEU A 183 -3.04 4.23 13.62
C LEU A 183 -4.18 5.25 13.70
N GLU A 184 -4.15 6.13 14.70
CA GLU A 184 -5.17 7.16 14.87
C GLU A 184 -5.20 8.10 13.66
N LYS A 185 -4.03 8.59 13.21
CA LYS A 185 -3.91 9.47 12.04
C LYS A 185 -4.47 8.81 10.78
N VAL A 186 -4.09 7.54 10.51
CA VAL A 186 -4.59 6.81 9.34
C VAL A 186 -6.10 6.64 9.42
N ARG A 187 -6.66 6.24 10.57
CA ARG A 187 -8.11 6.08 10.76
C ARG A 187 -8.88 7.37 10.58
N ASN A 188 -8.32 8.50 11.05
CA ASN A 188 -8.91 9.82 10.85
C ASN A 188 -8.96 10.19 9.37
N ILE A 189 -7.89 9.93 8.62
CA ILE A 189 -7.87 10.11 7.15
C ILE A 189 -8.91 9.22 6.49
N MET A 190 -8.94 7.92 6.82
CA MET A 190 -9.90 6.98 6.25
C MET A 190 -11.34 7.41 6.52
N SER A 191 -11.63 7.86 7.73
CA SER A 191 -12.94 8.39 8.10
C SER A 191 -13.31 9.65 7.30
N ALA A 192 -12.41 10.62 7.22
CA ALA A 192 -12.63 11.88 6.49
C ALA A 192 -12.88 11.63 4.98
N GLU A 193 -12.17 10.69 4.36
CA GLU A 193 -12.35 10.34 2.96
C GLU A 193 -13.76 9.81 2.64
N THR A 194 -14.45 9.21 3.61
CA THR A 194 -15.83 8.72 3.40
C THR A 194 -16.85 9.85 3.27
N PHE A 195 -16.53 11.06 3.74
CA PHE A 195 -17.42 12.23 3.73
C PHE A 195 -17.18 13.19 2.56
N LEU A 196 -16.24 12.89 1.67
CA LEU A 196 -15.95 13.77 0.54
C LEU A 196 -17.12 13.79 -0.46
N SER A 197 -17.71 14.97 -0.66
CA SER A 197 -18.85 15.17 -1.56
C SER A 197 -18.60 14.67 -2.98
N ARG A 198 -17.38 14.80 -3.50
CA ARG A 198 -17.00 14.32 -4.83
C ARG A 198 -17.06 12.80 -5.02
N ARG A 199 -17.16 12.02 -3.90
CA ARG A 199 -17.31 10.57 -3.92
C ARG A 199 -18.77 10.13 -3.94
N LEU A 200 -19.70 11.05 -3.68
CA LEU A 200 -21.13 10.78 -3.66
C LEU A 200 -21.70 10.84 -5.07
N THR A 201 -22.48 9.84 -5.42
CA THR A 201 -23.23 9.78 -6.68
C THR A 201 -24.73 9.78 -6.35
N PRO A 202 -25.53 10.71 -6.88
CA PRO A 202 -27.00 10.63 -6.76
C PRO A 202 -27.51 9.33 -7.36
N ASN A 203 -28.49 8.70 -6.71
CA ASN A 203 -29.16 7.50 -7.24
C ASN A 203 -30.10 7.85 -8.38
#